data_44e140230b3ff7b0e8fb12fc2e2b1f12
#
_entry.id   44e140230b3ff7b0e8fb12fc2e2b1f12
#
_cell.length_a   1.000
_cell.length_b   1.000
_cell.length_c   1.000
_cell.angle_alpha   90.00
_cell.angle_beta   90.00
_cell.angle_gamma   90.00
#
_symmetry.space_group_name_H-M   'P 1'
#
loop_
_entity.id
_entity.type
_entity.pdbx_description
1 polymer ?
#
loop_
_entity_poly.entity_id
_entity_poly.type
_entity_poly.pdbx_seq_one_letter_code
_entity_poly.pdbx_strand_id
1 'polypeptide(L)'
;VGAGGFALTQSIFGRSSGKNINSTNYSLTKATGSELSIQEIVAKNENSVVAITTESMSTDSWARQYVTEGAGSGVVYSEDGYILTNNHVIEGASTINVTMNDGKTYEASLVAADSQSDIAVLKIDATGLTPVSFGDSDSLSVGDLAVVIGNPLGTLAGTATDGIVSGLEREITLDGKSMTLIQVSASVNPGNSGGGVFDQYGNLIGLVVAKSSGSDVEGLGFAIPSNTVKSEVESLISYGYVAGRPAAGITIVDLTSASEAMKYGVNQTGVYVKEVTGENAKSAGLQEGDLIYMIDGEKVTSSD
;
A
#
# COMPACT_ATOMS: atom_id res chain seq x y z
N VAL A 1 -43.37 13.07 -67.79
CA VAL A 1 -43.42 11.69 -68.23
C VAL A 1 -42.23 11.01 -67.54
N GLY A 2 -42.44 9.96 -66.71
CA GLY A 2 -41.38 9.08 -66.20
C GLY A 2 -41.24 9.07 -64.66
N ALA A 3 -42.30 8.58 -63.98
CA ALA A 3 -42.10 7.96 -62.66
C ALA A 3 -41.44 6.58 -62.86
N GLY A 4 -40.44 6.26 -62.07
CA GLY A 4 -39.87 4.93 -62.15
C GLY A 4 -38.57 4.79 -61.39
N GLY A 5 -38.58 4.12 -60.21
CA GLY A 5 -37.45 3.39 -59.78
C GLY A 5 -36.72 3.89 -58.54
N PHE A 6 -37.30 3.83 -57.36
CA PHE A 6 -36.60 3.68 -56.10
C PHE A 6 -37.23 2.57 -55.27
N ALA A 7 -37.01 1.36 -55.70
CA ALA A 7 -37.34 0.19 -54.89
C ALA A 7 -36.35 -0.93 -55.25
N LEU A 8 -35.21 -0.99 -54.62
CA LEU A 8 -34.36 -2.17 -54.58
C LEU A 8 -33.00 -1.87 -53.92
N THR A 9 -32.98 -1.55 -52.59
CA THR A 9 -31.75 -1.71 -51.78
C THR A 9 -32.07 -1.90 -50.28
N GLN A 10 -33.09 -2.66 -49.94
CA GLN A 10 -33.39 -2.99 -48.56
C GLN A 10 -33.31 -4.50 -48.22
N SER A 11 -32.34 -5.21 -48.78
CA SER A 11 -32.24 -6.64 -48.46
C SER A 11 -30.83 -7.17 -48.26
N ILE A 12 -29.88 -6.33 -47.84
CA ILE A 12 -28.48 -6.82 -47.52
C ILE A 12 -28.02 -6.36 -46.13
N PHE A 13 -28.86 -5.95 -45.22
CA PHE A 13 -28.43 -5.86 -43.82
C PHE A 13 -29.08 -7.00 -43.01
N GLY A 14 -28.29 -8.06 -42.87
CA GLY A 14 -28.61 -9.16 -41.96
C GLY A 14 -28.89 -8.61 -40.56
N ARG A 15 -29.99 -9.06 -39.95
CA ARG A 15 -30.29 -8.86 -38.55
C ARG A 15 -29.12 -9.37 -37.70
N SER A 16 -28.27 -8.47 -37.24
CA SER A 16 -27.39 -8.72 -36.13
C SER A 16 -28.24 -8.94 -34.88
N SER A 17 -28.19 -10.16 -34.36
CA SER A 17 -28.80 -10.54 -33.10
C SER A 17 -28.18 -9.68 -32.00
N GLY A 18 -28.94 -8.73 -31.48
CA GLY A 18 -28.49 -7.87 -30.39
C GLY A 18 -28.18 -8.73 -29.17
N LYS A 19 -26.90 -8.86 -28.82
CA LYS A 19 -26.51 -9.27 -27.49
C LYS A 19 -27.06 -8.22 -26.53
N ASN A 20 -27.95 -8.66 -25.63
CA ASN A 20 -28.32 -7.86 -24.46
C ASN A 20 -27.07 -7.57 -23.68
N ILE A 21 -26.57 -6.34 -23.78
CA ILE A 21 -25.61 -5.80 -22.85
C ILE A 21 -26.41 -5.55 -21.56
N ASN A 22 -26.19 -6.35 -20.53
CA ASN A 22 -26.69 -6.06 -19.20
C ASN A 22 -26.13 -4.70 -18.82
N SER A 23 -26.97 -3.67 -18.82
CA SER A 23 -26.63 -2.38 -18.23
C SER A 23 -26.47 -2.62 -16.73
N THR A 24 -25.25 -2.59 -16.25
CA THR A 24 -24.96 -2.53 -14.82
C THR A 24 -25.54 -1.20 -14.32
N ASN A 25 -26.62 -1.27 -13.56
CA ASN A 25 -27.17 -0.08 -12.90
C ASN A 25 -26.20 0.32 -11.79
N TYR A 26 -25.36 1.31 -12.05
CA TYR A 26 -24.55 1.95 -11.01
C TYR A 26 -25.51 2.75 -10.11
N SER A 27 -25.63 2.33 -8.87
CA SER A 27 -26.32 3.11 -7.83
C SER A 27 -25.36 4.21 -7.37
N LEU A 28 -25.62 5.45 -7.79
CA LEU A 28 -24.89 6.61 -7.28
C LEU A 28 -25.34 6.87 -5.85
N THR A 29 -24.57 6.44 -4.87
CA THR A 29 -24.78 6.83 -3.47
C THR A 29 -24.23 8.25 -3.32
N LYS A 30 -25.13 9.24 -3.19
CA LYS A 30 -24.76 10.64 -3.03
C LYS A 30 -24.17 10.83 -1.66
N ALA A 31 -22.86 11.11 -1.57
CA ALA A 31 -22.22 11.50 -0.32
C ALA A 31 -22.83 12.82 0.19
N THR A 32 -22.98 12.94 1.50
CA THR A 32 -23.53 14.14 2.16
C THR A 32 -22.38 15.13 2.43
N GLY A 33 -22.19 16.09 1.52
CA GLY A 33 -21.18 17.15 1.63
C GLY A 33 -21.13 17.98 0.35
N SER A 34 -20.55 19.20 0.42
CA SER A 34 -20.22 19.96 -0.78
C SER A 34 -18.90 19.44 -1.34
N GLU A 35 -18.86 19.17 -2.65
CA GLU A 35 -17.62 18.85 -3.35
C GLU A 35 -16.66 20.04 -3.27
N LEU A 36 -15.39 19.74 -3.05
CA LEU A 36 -14.30 20.71 -2.95
C LEU A 36 -13.55 20.77 -4.29
N SER A 37 -13.02 21.92 -4.62
CA SER A 37 -12.02 22.03 -5.67
C SER A 37 -10.71 21.35 -5.26
N ILE A 38 -9.85 20.99 -6.21
CA ILE A 38 -8.54 20.40 -5.92
C ILE A 38 -7.72 21.30 -4.99
N GLN A 39 -7.76 22.63 -5.18
CA GLN A 39 -7.08 23.58 -4.30
C GLN A 39 -7.59 23.52 -2.85
N GLU A 40 -8.91 23.37 -2.66
CA GLU A 40 -9.51 23.25 -1.32
C GLU A 40 -9.18 21.91 -0.68
N ILE A 41 -9.12 20.81 -1.46
CA ILE A 41 -8.69 19.48 -0.98
C ILE A 41 -7.24 19.56 -0.49
N VAL A 42 -6.34 20.17 -1.26
CA VAL A 42 -4.94 20.34 -0.88
C VAL A 42 -4.83 21.20 0.39
N ALA A 43 -5.48 22.38 0.42
CA ALA A 43 -5.45 23.29 1.57
C ALA A 43 -6.03 22.65 2.85
N LYS A 44 -7.06 21.79 2.73
CA LYS A 44 -7.63 21.03 3.85
C LYS A 44 -6.65 20.05 4.45
N ASN A 45 -5.81 19.40 3.61
CA ASN A 45 -5.01 18.24 4.00
C ASN A 45 -3.50 18.53 4.08
N GLU A 46 -3.01 19.70 3.64
CA GLU A 46 -1.57 20.01 3.61
C GLU A 46 -0.87 19.89 4.98
N ASN A 47 -1.59 20.19 6.08
CA ASN A 47 -1.06 20.06 7.44
C ASN A 47 -1.20 18.65 8.01
N SER A 48 -1.91 17.77 7.32
CA SER A 48 -2.11 16.38 7.68
C SER A 48 -1.17 15.44 6.91
N VAL A 49 -0.40 15.95 5.93
CA VAL A 49 0.59 15.17 5.17
C VAL A 49 1.99 15.63 5.56
N VAL A 50 2.86 14.67 5.86
CA VAL A 50 4.21 14.92 6.38
C VAL A 50 5.26 14.28 5.48
N ALA A 51 6.49 14.80 5.52
CA ALA A 51 7.65 14.14 4.94
C ALA A 51 8.27 13.17 5.94
N ILE A 52 8.77 12.06 5.45
CA ILE A 52 9.53 11.10 6.24
C ILE A 52 10.90 10.94 5.58
N THR A 53 11.95 11.12 6.38
CA THR A 53 13.33 10.81 5.99
C THR A 53 13.90 9.76 6.92
N THR A 54 14.65 8.83 6.34
CA THR A 54 15.24 7.71 7.08
C THR A 54 16.73 7.62 6.83
N GLU A 55 17.45 7.18 7.84
CA GLU A 55 18.86 6.83 7.74
C GLU A 55 19.02 5.35 8.08
N SER A 56 19.78 4.64 7.27
CA SER A 56 20.09 3.22 7.47
C SER A 56 21.59 3.00 7.39
N MET A 57 22.11 2.11 8.22
CA MET A 57 23.53 1.71 8.17
C MET A 57 23.69 0.55 7.21
N SER A 58 24.36 0.78 6.10
CA SER A 58 24.70 -0.25 5.11
C SER A 58 26.19 -0.61 5.18
N THR A 59 26.53 -1.84 4.86
CA THR A 59 27.92 -2.32 4.82
C THR A 59 28.24 -2.79 3.40
N ASP A 60 29.30 -2.24 2.80
CA ASP A 60 29.75 -2.67 1.47
C ASP A 60 30.47 -4.02 1.50
N SER A 61 30.79 -4.55 0.34
CA SER A 61 31.54 -5.82 0.20
C SER A 61 32.94 -5.81 0.80
N TRP A 62 33.46 -4.64 1.17
CA TRP A 62 34.75 -4.43 1.83
C TRP A 62 34.61 -4.18 3.35
N ALA A 63 33.43 -4.49 3.91
CA ALA A 63 33.07 -4.28 5.31
C ALA A 63 33.16 -2.81 5.78
N ARG A 64 33.03 -1.84 4.85
CA ARG A 64 32.94 -0.41 5.20
C ARG A 64 31.47 -0.04 5.40
N GLN A 65 31.19 0.61 6.51
CA GLN A 65 29.88 1.13 6.84
C GLN A 65 29.66 2.48 6.17
N TYR A 66 28.48 2.69 5.62
CA TYR A 66 28.02 3.97 5.09
C TYR A 66 26.55 4.19 5.42
N VAL A 67 26.15 5.44 5.52
CA VAL A 67 24.75 5.82 5.74
C VAL A 67 24.04 5.91 4.41
N THR A 68 22.88 5.27 4.32
CA THR A 68 21.96 5.38 3.19
C THR A 68 20.75 6.17 3.66
N GLU A 69 20.35 7.18 2.90
CA GLU A 69 19.17 7.99 3.17
C GLU A 69 17.99 7.48 2.32
N GLY A 70 16.81 7.41 2.95
CA GLY A 70 15.53 7.14 2.31
C GLY A 70 14.57 8.30 2.50
N ALA A 71 13.56 8.39 1.63
CA ALA A 71 12.53 9.40 1.73
C ALA A 71 11.16 8.86 1.33
N GLY A 72 10.13 9.34 2.00
CA GLY A 72 8.73 9.03 1.75
C GLY A 72 7.83 10.10 2.36
N SER A 73 6.56 9.78 2.41
CA SER A 73 5.52 10.62 3.00
C SER A 73 4.83 9.87 4.13
N GLY A 74 4.04 10.57 4.90
CA GLY A 74 3.14 10.01 5.89
C GLY A 74 1.88 10.85 6.02
N VAL A 75 0.88 10.34 6.72
CA VAL A 75 -0.33 11.06 7.09
C VAL A 75 -0.51 11.08 8.60
N VAL A 76 -0.95 12.21 9.13
CA VAL A 76 -1.26 12.36 10.56
C VAL A 76 -2.53 11.57 10.87
N TYR A 77 -2.41 10.60 11.77
CA TYR A 77 -3.53 9.76 12.21
C TYR A 77 -4.27 10.36 13.40
N SER A 78 -3.53 10.97 14.34
CA SER A 78 -4.12 11.51 15.57
C SER A 78 -3.49 12.83 16.00
N GLU A 79 -4.23 13.61 16.79
CA GLU A 79 -3.77 14.91 17.32
C GLU A 79 -2.56 14.80 18.25
N ASP A 80 -2.34 13.64 18.85
CA ASP A 80 -1.26 13.38 19.80
C ASP A 80 0.00 12.79 19.17
N GLY A 81 0.07 12.72 17.82
CA GLY A 81 1.33 12.44 17.13
C GLY A 81 1.51 11.03 16.55
N TYR A 82 0.45 10.26 16.35
CA TYR A 82 0.52 9.06 15.54
C TYR A 82 0.55 9.43 14.05
N ILE A 83 1.49 8.86 13.32
CA ILE A 83 1.70 9.08 11.88
C ILE A 83 1.65 7.72 11.18
N LEU A 84 0.95 7.65 10.06
CA LEU A 84 0.89 6.47 9.20
C LEU A 84 1.83 6.64 8.01
N THR A 85 2.46 5.56 7.62
CA THR A 85 3.29 5.48 6.41
C THR A 85 3.34 4.04 5.91
N ASN A 86 4.08 3.78 4.84
CA ASN A 86 4.34 2.41 4.42
C ASN A 86 5.49 1.78 5.21
N ASN A 87 5.43 0.45 5.40
CA ASN A 87 6.52 -0.30 6.00
C ASN A 87 7.82 -0.16 5.20
N HIS A 88 7.75 -0.25 3.87
CA HIS A 88 8.96 -0.16 3.03
C HIS A 88 9.67 1.20 3.14
N VAL A 89 8.97 2.29 3.54
CA VAL A 89 9.58 3.61 3.73
C VAL A 89 10.53 3.60 4.93
N ILE A 90 10.22 2.80 5.96
CA ILE A 90 10.96 2.81 7.23
C ILE A 90 11.73 1.51 7.49
N GLU A 91 11.62 0.53 6.61
CA GLU A 91 12.27 -0.77 6.78
C GLU A 91 13.78 -0.66 6.85
N GLY A 92 14.39 -1.24 7.90
CA GLY A 92 15.84 -1.18 8.12
C GLY A 92 16.38 0.18 8.55
N ALA A 93 15.53 1.18 8.80
CA ALA A 93 15.94 2.49 9.26
C ALA A 93 16.50 2.43 10.69
N SER A 94 17.65 3.07 10.92
CA SER A 94 18.21 3.32 12.24
C SER A 94 17.68 4.62 12.86
N THR A 95 17.33 5.58 12.03
CA THR A 95 16.74 6.86 12.43
C THR A 95 15.57 7.19 11.48
N ILE A 96 14.46 7.65 12.05
CA ILE A 96 13.27 8.09 11.31
C ILE A 96 12.96 9.52 11.73
N ASN A 97 12.92 10.43 10.79
CA ASN A 97 12.55 11.82 11.02
C ASN A 97 11.26 12.16 10.27
N VAL A 98 10.33 12.83 10.95
CA VAL A 98 9.08 13.33 10.41
C VAL A 98 9.13 14.84 10.35
N THR A 99 9.01 15.41 9.16
CA THR A 99 8.97 16.86 8.94
C THR A 99 7.55 17.28 8.60
N MET A 100 7.00 18.18 9.41
CA MET A 100 5.66 18.75 9.24
C MET A 100 5.66 19.81 8.12
N ASN A 101 4.47 20.20 7.66
CA ASN A 101 4.32 21.24 6.64
C ASN A 101 4.88 22.63 7.06
N ASP A 102 4.92 22.93 8.37
CA ASP A 102 5.50 24.14 8.92
C ASP A 102 7.05 24.11 9.01
N GLY A 103 7.67 23.02 8.56
CA GLY A 103 9.12 22.79 8.56
C GLY A 103 9.69 22.26 9.86
N LYS A 104 8.89 22.04 10.89
CA LYS A 104 9.36 21.39 12.12
C LYS A 104 9.62 19.91 11.89
N THR A 105 10.77 19.46 12.37
CA THR A 105 11.19 18.06 12.29
C THR A 105 11.18 17.42 13.68
N TYR A 106 10.66 16.21 13.76
CA TYR A 106 10.61 15.37 14.95
C TYR A 106 11.24 14.04 14.67
N GLU A 107 12.06 13.53 15.60
CA GLU A 107 12.47 12.13 15.57
C GLU A 107 11.25 11.26 15.92
N ALA A 108 11.01 10.22 15.12
CA ALA A 108 9.89 9.32 15.30
C ALA A 108 10.34 7.97 15.84
N SER A 109 9.54 7.40 16.72
CA SER A 109 9.64 6.00 17.13
C SER A 109 8.67 5.13 16.37
N LEU A 110 9.11 3.92 15.99
CA LEU A 110 8.24 2.91 15.42
C LEU A 110 7.34 2.34 16.53
N VAL A 111 6.02 2.44 16.35
CA VAL A 111 5.02 1.81 17.21
C VAL A 111 4.85 0.35 16.81
N ALA A 112 4.49 0.12 15.55
CA ALA A 112 4.37 -1.20 14.95
C ALA A 112 4.37 -1.07 13.42
N ALA A 113 4.70 -2.17 12.74
CA ALA A 113 4.61 -2.24 11.28
C ALA A 113 4.17 -3.65 10.86
N ASP A 114 3.51 -3.71 9.72
CA ASP A 114 3.16 -4.96 9.08
C ASP A 114 3.69 -4.97 7.64
N SER A 115 4.60 -5.87 7.39
CA SER A 115 5.25 -5.97 6.09
C SER A 115 4.33 -6.56 5.02
N GLN A 116 3.30 -7.33 5.40
CA GLN A 116 2.37 -7.97 4.46
C GLN A 116 1.42 -6.94 3.82
N SER A 117 0.89 -6.02 4.61
CA SER A 117 0.03 -4.94 4.13
C SER A 117 0.79 -3.67 3.78
N ASP A 118 2.09 -3.65 4.03
CA ASP A 118 2.96 -2.49 3.82
C ASP A 118 2.52 -1.24 4.59
N ILE A 119 2.05 -1.41 5.83
CA ILE A 119 1.61 -0.33 6.73
C ILE A 119 2.55 -0.23 7.93
N ALA A 120 2.92 0.99 8.30
CA ALA A 120 3.66 1.29 9.53
C ALA A 120 3.01 2.44 10.29
N VAL A 121 3.08 2.35 11.62
CA VAL A 121 2.61 3.37 12.57
C VAL A 121 3.81 3.92 13.32
N LEU A 122 4.00 5.22 13.23
CA LEU A 122 5.05 5.96 13.93
C LEU A 122 4.44 6.82 15.02
N LYS A 123 5.26 7.21 16.00
CA LYS A 123 4.90 8.15 17.06
C LYS A 123 5.95 9.25 17.15
N ILE A 124 5.49 10.51 17.10
CA ILE A 124 6.30 11.70 17.35
C ILE A 124 5.86 12.40 18.64
N ASP A 125 6.74 13.14 19.26
CA ASP A 125 6.45 13.96 20.46
C ASP A 125 5.89 15.33 20.03
N ALA A 126 4.66 15.32 19.53
CA ALA A 126 3.92 16.50 19.11
C ALA A 126 2.44 16.38 19.48
N THR A 127 1.79 17.50 19.71
CA THR A 127 0.36 17.58 20.06
C THR A 127 -0.34 18.69 19.28
N GLY A 128 -1.66 18.62 19.19
CA GLY A 128 -2.46 19.61 18.44
C GLY A 128 -2.27 19.51 16.93
N LEU A 129 -1.91 18.32 16.45
CA LEU A 129 -1.80 18.04 15.02
C LEU A 129 -3.18 17.98 14.37
N THR A 130 -3.22 18.10 13.06
CA THR A 130 -4.46 17.98 12.27
C THR A 130 -4.54 16.58 11.66
N PRO A 131 -5.37 15.66 12.18
CA PRO A 131 -5.52 14.32 11.61
C PRO A 131 -6.26 14.35 10.27
N VAL A 132 -5.98 13.36 9.41
CA VAL A 132 -6.80 13.11 8.22
C VAL A 132 -8.20 12.65 8.59
N SER A 133 -9.20 13.02 7.79
CA SER A 133 -10.54 12.43 7.87
C SER A 133 -10.57 11.20 6.98
N PHE A 134 -10.95 10.04 7.52
CA PHE A 134 -11.07 8.82 6.72
C PHE A 134 -12.37 8.82 5.90
N GLY A 135 -12.26 8.56 4.61
CA GLY A 135 -13.36 8.22 3.73
C GLY A 135 -13.66 6.72 3.76
N ASP A 136 -14.76 6.32 3.20
CA ASP A 136 -15.17 4.91 3.06
C ASP A 136 -14.73 4.38 1.69
N SER A 137 -13.63 3.60 1.67
CA SER A 137 -13.10 3.04 0.43
C SER A 137 -13.99 1.99 -0.22
N ASP A 138 -14.93 1.37 0.53
CA ASP A 138 -15.85 0.38 -0.02
C ASP A 138 -17.00 1.04 -0.81
N SER A 139 -17.21 2.36 -0.62
CA SER A 139 -18.21 3.14 -1.36
C SER A 139 -17.69 3.72 -2.67
N LEU A 140 -16.40 3.57 -2.98
CA LEU A 140 -15.77 4.13 -4.18
C LEU A 140 -16.28 3.50 -5.47
N SER A 141 -16.28 4.31 -6.51
CA SER A 141 -16.57 3.89 -7.88
C SER A 141 -15.44 4.29 -8.83
N VAL A 142 -15.24 3.50 -9.87
CA VAL A 142 -14.33 3.89 -10.95
C VAL A 142 -14.85 5.17 -11.59
N GLY A 143 -14.00 6.19 -11.66
CA GLY A 143 -14.35 7.54 -12.11
C GLY A 143 -14.39 8.58 -10.98
N ASP A 144 -14.39 8.19 -9.72
CA ASP A 144 -14.35 9.12 -8.59
C ASP A 144 -13.03 9.91 -8.59
N LEU A 145 -13.07 11.16 -8.16
CA LEU A 145 -11.89 12.01 -8.05
C LEU A 145 -10.88 11.41 -7.07
N ALA A 146 -9.61 11.38 -7.47
CA ALA A 146 -8.50 10.95 -6.64
C ALA A 146 -7.40 12.02 -6.66
N VAL A 147 -7.18 12.69 -5.53
CA VAL A 147 -6.10 13.65 -5.34
C VAL A 147 -5.03 13.02 -4.48
N VAL A 148 -3.85 12.77 -5.05
CA VAL A 148 -2.68 12.27 -4.33
C VAL A 148 -1.94 13.44 -3.73
N ILE A 149 -1.68 13.42 -2.43
CA ILE A 149 -0.86 14.40 -1.74
C ILE A 149 0.28 13.69 -1.03
N GLY A 150 1.51 14.08 -1.36
CA GLY A 150 2.73 13.61 -0.74
C GLY A 150 3.63 14.78 -0.37
N ASN A 151 4.70 14.51 0.36
CA ASN A 151 5.72 15.48 0.70
C ASN A 151 7.11 14.90 0.42
N PRO A 152 7.45 14.66 -0.86
CA PRO A 152 8.74 14.11 -1.22
C PRO A 152 9.87 15.07 -0.81
N LEU A 153 10.84 14.55 -0.06
CA LEU A 153 12.08 15.25 0.35
C LEU A 153 11.92 16.35 1.42
N GLY A 154 10.75 16.57 2.01
CA GLY A 154 10.55 17.60 3.03
C GLY A 154 10.73 19.05 2.54
N THR A 155 11.16 19.24 1.30
CA THR A 155 11.43 20.55 0.68
C THR A 155 10.38 20.95 -0.36
N LEU A 156 9.56 20.00 -0.78
CA LEU A 156 8.45 20.21 -1.71
C LEU A 156 7.12 19.92 -0.98
N ALA A 157 6.88 20.68 0.10
CA ALA A 157 5.65 20.58 0.86
C ALA A 157 4.44 20.62 -0.09
N GLY A 158 3.56 19.61 0.02
CA GLY A 158 2.32 19.59 -0.73
C GLY A 158 2.46 19.28 -2.23
N THR A 159 3.36 18.39 -2.65
CA THR A 159 3.27 17.86 -4.02
C THR A 159 1.93 17.16 -4.18
N ALA A 160 1.07 17.74 -4.99
CA ALA A 160 -0.25 17.20 -5.30
C ALA A 160 -0.34 16.81 -6.78
N THR A 161 -0.93 15.66 -7.04
CA THR A 161 -1.33 15.22 -8.38
C THR A 161 -2.77 14.77 -8.34
N ASP A 162 -3.49 14.93 -9.45
CA ASP A 162 -4.89 14.55 -9.54
C ASP A 162 -5.15 13.54 -10.66
N GLY A 163 -6.25 12.86 -10.54
CA GLY A 163 -6.74 11.86 -11.46
C GLY A 163 -8.07 11.29 -10.96
N ILE A 164 -8.32 10.06 -11.33
CA ILE A 164 -9.52 9.33 -10.91
C ILE A 164 -9.16 7.98 -10.31
N VAL A 165 -10.04 7.40 -9.54
CA VAL A 165 -10.04 5.97 -9.24
C VAL A 165 -10.24 5.23 -10.57
N SER A 166 -9.21 4.52 -11.03
CA SER A 166 -9.20 3.82 -12.32
C SER A 166 -9.40 2.30 -12.20
N GLY A 167 -9.41 1.78 -10.98
CA GLY A 167 -9.70 0.38 -10.67
C GLY A 167 -9.86 0.14 -9.18
N LEU A 168 -10.66 -0.85 -8.84
CA LEU A 168 -10.92 -1.29 -7.47
C LEU A 168 -10.51 -2.75 -7.35
N GLU A 169 -10.19 -3.20 -6.12
CA GLU A 169 -9.88 -4.60 -5.80
C GLU A 169 -8.81 -5.21 -6.73
N ARG A 170 -7.75 -4.44 -7.02
CA ARG A 170 -6.64 -4.93 -7.83
C ARG A 170 -5.72 -5.80 -7.00
N GLU A 171 -5.68 -7.09 -7.28
CA GLU A 171 -4.66 -7.97 -6.72
C GLU A 171 -3.32 -7.72 -7.43
N ILE A 172 -2.40 -7.11 -6.72
CA ILE A 172 -1.07 -6.72 -7.21
C ILE A 172 -0.02 -7.37 -6.33
N THR A 173 0.95 -8.03 -6.96
CA THR A 173 2.12 -8.55 -6.25
C THR A 173 3.23 -7.51 -6.27
N LEU A 174 3.61 -7.02 -5.09
CA LEU A 174 4.71 -6.08 -4.89
C LEU A 174 5.74 -6.74 -3.96
N ASP A 175 6.98 -6.86 -4.40
CA ASP A 175 8.07 -7.52 -3.65
C ASP A 175 7.68 -8.91 -3.11
N GLY A 176 7.03 -9.73 -3.94
CA GLY A 176 6.59 -11.09 -3.56
C GLY A 176 5.32 -11.15 -2.69
N LYS A 177 4.72 -10.01 -2.31
CA LYS A 177 3.53 -9.93 -1.46
C LYS A 177 2.30 -9.56 -2.27
N SER A 178 1.25 -10.37 -2.20
CA SER A 178 -0.02 -10.07 -2.85
C SER A 178 -0.83 -9.12 -1.97
N MET A 179 -1.30 -8.02 -2.56
CA MET A 179 -2.07 -6.97 -1.91
C MET A 179 -3.28 -6.61 -2.76
N THR A 180 -4.42 -6.34 -2.11
CA THR A 180 -5.62 -5.81 -2.78
C THR A 180 -5.60 -4.28 -2.69
N LEU A 181 -5.44 -3.61 -3.84
CA LEU A 181 -5.18 -2.18 -3.93
C LEU A 181 -6.24 -1.45 -4.76
N ILE A 182 -6.39 -0.14 -4.49
CA ILE A 182 -7.07 0.81 -5.36
C ILE A 182 -6.06 1.27 -6.42
N GLN A 183 -6.48 1.27 -7.68
CA GLN A 183 -5.73 1.85 -8.78
C GLN A 183 -6.20 3.27 -9.04
N VAL A 184 -5.27 4.21 -9.20
CA VAL A 184 -5.54 5.61 -9.55
C VAL A 184 -4.76 6.02 -10.78
N SER A 185 -5.28 6.98 -11.54
CA SER A 185 -4.60 7.58 -12.69
C SER A 185 -3.74 8.80 -12.32
N ALA A 186 -3.86 9.29 -11.07
CA ALA A 186 -2.99 10.33 -10.55
C ALA A 186 -1.52 9.87 -10.57
N SER A 187 -0.60 10.78 -10.89
CA SER A 187 0.83 10.44 -10.93
C SER A 187 1.36 10.10 -9.54
N VAL A 188 1.87 8.89 -9.38
CA VAL A 188 2.53 8.39 -8.17
C VAL A 188 4.00 8.20 -8.49
N ASN A 189 4.87 8.85 -7.73
CA ASN A 189 6.33 8.81 -7.91
C ASN A 189 7.03 8.48 -6.59
N PRO A 190 8.29 8.03 -6.62
CA PRO A 190 9.10 7.89 -5.40
C PRO A 190 9.05 9.17 -4.55
N GLY A 191 8.82 8.99 -3.25
CA GLY A 191 8.56 10.09 -2.31
C GLY A 191 7.08 10.31 -1.98
N ASN A 192 6.13 9.89 -2.83
CA ASN A 192 4.70 9.89 -2.48
C ASN A 192 4.28 8.66 -1.65
N SER A 193 5.10 7.60 -1.56
CA SER A 193 4.84 6.43 -0.71
C SER A 193 4.50 6.85 0.71
N GLY A 194 3.41 6.34 1.26
CA GLY A 194 2.89 6.69 2.59
C GLY A 194 2.09 7.99 2.65
N GLY A 195 2.03 8.75 1.54
CA GLY A 195 1.13 9.88 1.40
C GLY A 195 -0.33 9.46 1.23
N GLY A 196 -1.23 10.42 1.17
CA GLY A 196 -2.68 10.18 1.08
C GLY A 196 -3.23 10.30 -0.33
N VAL A 197 -4.24 9.46 -0.62
CA VAL A 197 -5.18 9.67 -1.72
C VAL A 197 -6.47 10.21 -1.13
N PHE A 198 -6.97 11.32 -1.64
CA PHE A 198 -8.14 12.03 -1.11
C PHE A 198 -9.25 12.11 -2.16
N ASP A 199 -10.50 11.96 -1.68
CA ASP A 199 -11.72 12.11 -2.49
C ASP A 199 -12.10 13.58 -2.72
N GLN A 200 -13.19 13.81 -3.46
CA GLN A 200 -13.76 15.15 -3.71
C GLN A 200 -14.27 15.88 -2.47
N TYR A 201 -14.30 15.24 -1.30
CA TYR A 201 -14.66 15.85 -0.01
C TYR A 201 -13.43 16.09 0.86
N GLY A 202 -12.23 15.74 0.36
CA GLY A 202 -10.98 15.81 1.07
C GLY A 202 -10.86 14.78 2.19
N ASN A 203 -11.48 13.61 2.05
CA ASN A 203 -11.30 12.49 2.97
C ASN A 203 -10.27 11.51 2.38
N LEU A 204 -9.48 10.90 3.25
CA LEU A 204 -8.49 9.89 2.90
C LEU A 204 -9.20 8.61 2.43
N ILE A 205 -9.03 8.23 1.17
CA ILE A 205 -9.56 7.00 0.57
C ILE A 205 -8.51 5.92 0.39
N GLY A 206 -7.22 6.26 0.55
CA GLY A 206 -6.14 5.28 0.49
C GLY A 206 -4.79 5.84 0.87
N LEU A 207 -3.87 4.94 1.22
CA LEU A 207 -2.46 5.23 1.49
C LEU A 207 -1.64 4.87 0.27
N VAL A 208 -0.89 5.81 -0.29
CA VAL A 208 -0.15 5.64 -1.55
C VAL A 208 0.94 4.59 -1.40
N VAL A 209 1.06 3.70 -2.39
CA VAL A 209 2.17 2.76 -2.55
C VAL A 209 2.90 3.09 -3.85
N ALA A 210 4.05 3.75 -3.76
CA ALA A 210 4.87 4.14 -4.91
C ALA A 210 6.01 3.12 -5.13
N LYS A 211 5.65 1.84 -5.28
CA LYS A 211 6.57 0.78 -5.69
C LYS A 211 6.36 0.42 -7.15
N SER A 212 7.44 0.29 -7.92
CA SER A 212 7.38 -0.19 -9.29
C SER A 212 7.00 -1.67 -9.34
N SER A 213 5.85 -1.98 -9.88
CA SER A 213 5.56 -3.34 -10.34
C SER A 213 6.15 -3.58 -11.74
N GLY A 214 7.50 -3.56 -11.88
CA GLY A 214 8.16 -3.80 -13.17
C GLY A 214 8.17 -2.58 -14.12
N SER A 215 9.10 -2.60 -15.05
CA SER A 215 9.55 -1.47 -15.89
C SER A 215 8.57 -0.96 -16.96
N ASP A 216 7.32 -1.42 -17.03
CA ASP A 216 6.47 -1.20 -18.19
C ASP A 216 5.10 -0.57 -17.97
N VAL A 217 4.79 -0.05 -16.76
CA VAL A 217 3.46 0.51 -16.48
C VAL A 217 3.57 1.96 -16.02
N GLU A 218 3.90 2.86 -16.96
CA GLU A 218 3.80 4.31 -16.73
C GLU A 218 2.32 4.72 -16.58
N GLY A 219 2.02 5.56 -15.58
CA GLY A 219 0.70 6.18 -15.42
C GLY A 219 -0.30 5.39 -14.59
N LEU A 220 0.12 4.35 -13.86
CA LEU A 220 -0.70 3.67 -12.87
C LEU A 220 -0.15 3.92 -11.48
N GLY A 221 -0.99 4.51 -10.62
CA GLY A 221 -0.75 4.62 -9.18
C GLY A 221 -1.56 3.57 -8.42
N PHE A 222 -1.05 3.16 -7.26
CA PHE A 222 -1.73 2.22 -6.39
C PHE A 222 -1.80 2.77 -4.97
N ALA A 223 -2.87 2.41 -4.24
CA ALA A 223 -3.05 2.79 -2.85
C ALA A 223 -3.72 1.67 -2.05
N ILE A 224 -3.32 1.52 -0.80
CA ILE A 224 -3.98 0.64 0.17
C ILE A 224 -5.32 1.28 0.55
N PRO A 225 -6.47 0.57 0.43
CA PRO A 225 -7.78 1.13 0.74
C PRO A 225 -7.88 1.68 2.17
N SER A 226 -8.55 2.81 2.36
CA SER A 226 -8.67 3.46 3.67
C SER A 226 -9.31 2.59 4.74
N ASN A 227 -10.29 1.74 4.40
CA ASN A 227 -10.92 0.82 5.34
C ASN A 227 -9.92 -0.24 5.82
N THR A 228 -9.07 -0.77 4.94
CA THR A 228 -7.95 -1.66 5.29
C THR A 228 -6.95 -0.94 6.20
N VAL A 229 -6.50 0.27 5.81
CA VAL A 229 -5.57 1.07 6.61
C VAL A 229 -6.10 1.27 8.02
N LYS A 230 -7.36 1.72 8.16
CA LYS A 230 -7.99 1.99 9.46
C LYS A 230 -8.03 0.74 10.35
N SER A 231 -8.53 -0.37 9.82
CA SER A 231 -8.65 -1.64 10.55
C SER A 231 -7.29 -2.15 11.04
N GLU A 232 -6.28 -2.11 10.18
CA GLU A 232 -4.96 -2.61 10.52
C GLU A 232 -4.20 -1.69 11.47
N VAL A 233 -4.32 -0.38 11.31
CA VAL A 233 -3.73 0.61 12.23
C VAL A 233 -4.29 0.48 13.64
N GLU A 234 -5.61 0.31 13.79
CA GLU A 234 -6.24 0.06 15.10
C GLU A 234 -5.67 -1.21 15.76
N SER A 235 -5.40 -2.24 14.95
CA SER A 235 -4.79 -3.50 15.38
C SER A 235 -3.32 -3.31 15.79
N LEU A 236 -2.54 -2.62 14.95
CA LEU A 236 -1.12 -2.33 15.18
C LEU A 236 -0.91 -1.50 16.46
N ILE A 237 -1.74 -0.48 16.68
CA ILE A 237 -1.67 0.35 17.91
C ILE A 237 -2.04 -0.46 19.15
N SER A 238 -3.08 -1.32 19.04
CA SER A 238 -3.63 -2.04 20.20
C SER A 238 -2.80 -3.26 20.60
N TYR A 239 -2.25 -3.98 19.62
CA TYR A 239 -1.61 -5.29 19.82
C TYR A 239 -0.16 -5.36 19.37
N GLY A 240 0.32 -4.39 18.58
CA GLY A 240 1.64 -4.43 17.95
C GLY A 240 1.72 -5.32 16.71
N TYR A 241 0.62 -5.90 16.27
CA TYR A 241 0.50 -6.73 15.07
C TYR A 241 -0.93 -6.70 14.52
N VAL A 242 -1.13 -7.12 13.26
CA VAL A 242 -2.47 -7.22 12.65
C VAL A 242 -3.17 -8.47 13.18
N ALA A 243 -4.19 -8.27 14.02
CA ALA A 243 -4.94 -9.36 14.62
C ALA A 243 -5.85 -10.08 13.59
N GLY A 244 -6.13 -11.35 13.86
CA GLY A 244 -7.04 -12.17 13.04
C GLY A 244 -6.41 -12.80 11.80
N ARG A 245 -5.13 -12.54 11.49
CA ARG A 245 -4.41 -13.29 10.46
C ARG A 245 -3.99 -14.64 10.99
N PRO A 246 -4.22 -15.74 10.22
CA PRO A 246 -3.69 -17.04 10.58
C PRO A 246 -2.15 -16.97 10.56
N ALA A 247 -1.53 -17.46 11.63
CA ALA A 247 -0.08 -17.55 11.74
C ALA A 247 0.31 -18.98 12.10
N ALA A 248 1.29 -19.53 11.40
CA ALA A 248 1.81 -20.85 11.70
C ALA A 248 2.52 -20.93 13.07
N GLY A 249 2.84 -19.79 13.67
CA GLY A 249 3.52 -19.72 14.96
C GLY A 249 4.96 -20.20 14.89
N ILE A 250 5.64 -19.94 13.78
CA ILE A 250 7.05 -20.24 13.55
C ILE A 250 7.71 -19.04 12.87
N THR A 251 9.01 -18.89 13.09
CA THR A 251 9.87 -18.11 12.20
C THR A 251 10.62 -19.05 11.27
N ILE A 252 10.87 -18.64 10.05
CA ILE A 252 11.50 -19.46 9.02
C ILE A 252 12.78 -18.81 8.52
N VAL A 253 13.63 -19.62 7.88
CA VAL A 253 14.82 -19.15 7.19
C VAL A 253 14.94 -19.89 5.86
N ASP A 254 15.18 -19.12 4.79
CA ASP A 254 15.53 -19.65 3.49
C ASP A 254 17.01 -19.94 3.40
N LEU A 255 17.37 -21.19 3.17
CA LEU A 255 18.75 -21.61 2.90
C LEU A 255 18.87 -21.86 1.40
N THR A 256 19.29 -20.83 0.66
CA THR A 256 19.29 -20.83 -0.82
C THR A 256 20.58 -21.41 -1.40
N SER A 257 21.63 -21.55 -0.58
CA SER A 257 22.93 -22.08 -1.01
C SER A 257 23.44 -23.20 -0.11
N ALA A 258 24.24 -24.10 -0.66
CA ALA A 258 24.90 -25.16 0.09
C ALA A 258 25.79 -24.62 1.22
N SER A 259 26.38 -23.43 1.04
CA SER A 259 27.21 -22.78 2.06
C SER A 259 26.38 -22.27 3.25
N GLU A 260 25.15 -21.81 3.01
CA GLU A 260 24.21 -21.46 4.07
C GLU A 260 23.70 -22.69 4.79
N ALA A 261 23.28 -23.72 4.05
CA ALA A 261 22.86 -24.98 4.63
C ALA A 261 23.93 -25.56 5.59
N MET A 262 25.21 -25.56 5.20
CA MET A 262 26.31 -25.98 6.06
C MET A 262 26.45 -25.13 7.33
N LYS A 263 26.24 -23.82 7.29
CA LYS A 263 26.30 -22.93 8.48
C LYS A 263 25.21 -23.28 9.49
N TYR A 264 24.04 -23.74 9.00
CA TYR A 264 22.94 -24.19 9.84
C TYR A 264 22.99 -25.69 10.17
N GLY A 265 24.05 -26.40 9.77
CA GLY A 265 24.25 -27.82 10.08
C GLY A 265 23.32 -28.77 9.32
N VAL A 266 22.72 -28.32 8.21
CA VAL A 266 21.82 -29.12 7.36
C VAL A 266 22.48 -29.45 6.02
N ASN A 267 21.96 -30.50 5.34
CA ASN A 267 22.61 -31.07 4.14
C ASN A 267 21.99 -30.62 2.82
N GLN A 268 20.86 -29.88 2.87
CA GLN A 268 20.14 -29.46 1.67
C GLN A 268 19.61 -28.03 1.83
N THR A 269 19.39 -27.37 0.69
CA THR A 269 18.73 -26.05 0.63
C THR A 269 17.21 -26.20 0.82
N GLY A 270 16.55 -25.15 1.27
CA GLY A 270 15.11 -25.11 1.47
C GLY A 270 14.69 -24.16 2.59
N VAL A 271 13.39 -24.17 2.90
CA VAL A 271 12.79 -23.38 3.97
C VAL A 271 12.80 -24.15 5.26
N TYR A 272 13.48 -23.64 6.27
CA TYR A 272 13.61 -24.30 7.57
C TYR A 272 12.95 -23.50 8.69
N VAL A 273 12.40 -24.20 9.66
CA VAL A 273 11.94 -23.60 10.91
C VAL A 273 13.14 -23.09 11.69
N LYS A 274 13.22 -21.79 11.88
CA LYS A 274 14.26 -21.11 12.65
C LYS A 274 13.91 -21.04 14.13
N GLU A 275 12.62 -20.84 14.44
CA GLU A 275 12.13 -20.76 15.82
C GLU A 275 10.64 -21.12 15.84
N VAL A 276 10.19 -21.76 16.90
CA VAL A 276 8.77 -22.07 17.15
C VAL A 276 8.24 -21.12 18.23
N THR A 277 7.41 -20.14 17.82
CA THR A 277 6.89 -19.09 18.68
C THR A 277 5.47 -19.35 19.17
N GLY A 278 4.64 -20.05 18.38
CA GLY A 278 3.23 -20.29 18.68
C GLY A 278 2.95 -21.60 19.41
N GLU A 279 2.00 -21.58 20.33
CA GLU A 279 1.58 -22.78 21.07
C GLU A 279 0.98 -23.86 20.15
N ASN A 280 0.27 -23.45 19.08
CA ASN A 280 -0.28 -24.38 18.09
C ASN A 280 0.85 -25.12 17.35
N ALA A 281 1.90 -24.46 16.95
CA ALA A 281 3.05 -25.04 16.29
C ALA A 281 3.80 -26.01 17.24
N LYS A 282 4.01 -25.62 18.49
CA LYS A 282 4.59 -26.50 19.54
C LYS A 282 3.73 -27.76 19.76
N SER A 283 2.40 -27.57 19.86
CA SER A 283 1.47 -28.68 20.06
C SER A 283 1.40 -29.61 18.84
N ALA A 284 1.63 -29.09 17.64
CA ALA A 284 1.74 -29.86 16.39
C ALA A 284 3.08 -30.61 16.29
N GLY A 285 4.03 -30.36 17.18
CA GLY A 285 5.33 -31.03 17.22
C GLY A 285 6.39 -30.43 16.32
N LEU A 286 6.17 -29.20 15.78
CA LEU A 286 7.19 -28.49 15.02
C LEU A 286 8.38 -28.11 15.91
N GLN A 287 9.59 -28.25 15.36
CA GLN A 287 10.85 -27.98 16.05
C GLN A 287 11.78 -27.11 15.20
N GLU A 288 12.68 -26.41 15.85
CA GLU A 288 13.78 -25.73 15.18
C GLU A 288 14.61 -26.71 14.35
N GLY A 289 14.91 -26.36 13.11
CA GLY A 289 15.63 -27.19 12.14
C GLY A 289 14.72 -28.07 11.27
N ASP A 290 13.41 -28.10 11.48
CA ASP A 290 12.49 -28.82 10.61
C ASP A 290 12.48 -28.20 9.20
N LEU A 291 12.53 -29.03 8.16
CA LEU A 291 12.39 -28.62 6.78
C LEU A 291 10.90 -28.56 6.38
N ILE A 292 10.44 -27.42 5.95
CA ILE A 292 9.12 -27.25 5.35
C ILE A 292 9.24 -27.56 3.86
N TYR A 293 8.83 -28.75 3.44
CA TYR A 293 8.97 -29.15 2.04
C TYR A 293 7.66 -29.14 1.26
N MET A 294 6.51 -29.10 1.97
CA MET A 294 5.19 -29.14 1.36
C MET A 294 4.15 -28.48 2.27
N ILE A 295 3.26 -27.67 1.71
CA ILE A 295 2.08 -27.10 2.36
C ILE A 295 0.87 -27.39 1.48
N ASP A 296 -0.18 -27.99 2.05
CA ASP A 296 -1.44 -28.35 1.36
C ASP A 296 -1.26 -29.15 0.07
N GLY A 297 -0.20 -29.97 0.00
CA GLY A 297 0.13 -30.79 -1.15
C GLY A 297 0.99 -30.10 -2.20
N GLU A 298 1.31 -28.82 -2.03
CA GLU A 298 2.21 -28.06 -2.89
C GLU A 298 3.63 -28.00 -2.32
N LYS A 299 4.61 -28.13 -3.21
CA LYS A 299 6.01 -28.12 -2.82
C LYS A 299 6.47 -26.71 -2.47
N VAL A 300 7.05 -26.54 -1.27
CA VAL A 300 7.68 -25.30 -0.84
C VAL A 300 9.10 -25.22 -1.43
N THR A 301 9.40 -24.13 -2.13
CA THR A 301 10.71 -23.87 -2.75
C THR A 301 11.37 -22.61 -2.24
N SER A 302 10.60 -21.69 -1.64
CA SER A 302 11.04 -20.43 -1.03
C SER A 302 10.10 -20.04 0.11
N SER A 303 10.47 -19.03 0.88
CA SER A 303 9.63 -18.42 1.91
C SER A 303 8.61 -17.42 1.36
N ASP A 304 8.73 -17.08 0.09
CA ASP A 304 7.84 -16.15 -0.63
C ASP A 304 6.58 -16.83 -1.15
#